data_bf32b10cbb1b14b01c1373fc6fb42d92
#
_entry.id   bf32b10cbb1b14b01c1373fc6fb42d92
#
_cell.length_a   1.000
_cell.length_b   1.000
_cell.length_c   1.000
_cell.angle_alpha   90.00
_cell.angle_beta   90.00
_cell.angle_gamma   90.00
#
_symmetry.space_group_name_H-M   'P 1'
#
loop_
_entity.id
_entity.type
_entity.pdbx_description
1 polymer ?
#
loop_
_entity_poly.entity_id
_entity_poly.type
_entity_poly.pdbx_seq_one_letter_code
_entity_poly.pdbx_strand_id
1 'polypeptide(L)'
;MSKPKVGILYNDAKPAAKRSSETLSRWFQEQGWEVCVAPNWGGVLGYAKLDSPVCLTKVDSLAPAGFDENMKFAVVLGGDGTVLAAARQLAPKGIPLLAVNTGHLGFLTETYLTHLEEAAKAAIAGEYILDRRSMLLVQAYRGNELRWEVLSLNEMVLHREPLTSMCHFEVTIGEHSPLDVAADGIILATPTGSTAYALSAGGPVITPSLPVLQLIPICPHSMASRALVFPDSEEVWISPASPQPLVLVADGNAGCYILPEDQIRVVRAPYCTDLIRLRRPEFFRVMREKLGWGLTYASKPTSVELP
;
A
#
# COMPACT_ATOMS: atom_id res chain seq x y z
N MET A 1 12.12 -12.45 -32.31
CA MET A 1 11.34 -12.28 -31.09
C MET A 1 11.98 -11.15 -30.28
N SER A 2 11.21 -10.22 -29.73
CA SER A 2 11.74 -9.20 -28.82
C SER A 2 12.30 -9.87 -27.57
N LYS A 3 13.38 -9.31 -27.00
CA LYS A 3 13.93 -9.80 -25.73
C LYS A 3 12.87 -9.66 -24.63
N PRO A 4 12.77 -10.62 -23.68
CA PRO A 4 11.91 -10.44 -22.52
C PRO A 4 12.40 -9.27 -21.67
N LYS A 5 11.48 -8.55 -21.02
CA LYS A 5 11.76 -7.30 -20.30
C LYS A 5 11.46 -7.43 -18.82
N VAL A 6 12.35 -6.92 -17.98
CA VAL A 6 12.21 -6.89 -16.51
C VAL A 6 12.49 -5.51 -15.96
N GLY A 7 11.72 -5.13 -14.93
CA GLY A 7 11.95 -3.91 -14.16
C GLY A 7 12.74 -4.20 -12.87
N ILE A 8 13.54 -3.24 -12.42
CA ILE A 8 14.16 -3.26 -11.09
C ILE A 8 13.90 -1.91 -10.43
N LEU A 9 13.15 -1.94 -9.34
CA LEU A 9 12.91 -0.80 -8.47
C LEU A 9 13.68 -0.98 -7.16
N TYR A 10 14.44 0.01 -6.73
CA TYR A 10 15.22 -0.10 -5.51
C TYR A 10 15.04 1.11 -4.59
N ASN A 11 15.10 0.89 -3.29
CA ASN A 11 15.08 1.95 -2.31
C ASN A 11 16.45 2.67 -2.32
N ASP A 12 16.49 3.90 -2.83
CA ASP A 12 17.71 4.70 -2.99
C ASP A 12 18.32 5.17 -1.66
N ALA A 13 17.53 5.23 -0.60
CA ALA A 13 18.02 5.50 0.76
C ALA A 13 18.81 4.32 1.37
N LYS A 14 18.79 3.14 0.71
CA LYS A 14 19.50 1.94 1.19
C LYS A 14 20.64 1.55 0.25
N PRO A 15 21.92 1.77 0.63
CA PRO A 15 23.06 1.43 -0.20
C PRO A 15 23.12 -0.05 -0.64
N ALA A 16 22.65 -0.97 0.20
CA ALA A 16 22.55 -2.39 -0.16
C ALA A 16 21.59 -2.64 -1.31
N ALA A 17 20.40 -1.99 -1.33
CA ALA A 17 19.43 -2.10 -2.41
C ALA A 17 20.00 -1.61 -3.74
N LYS A 18 20.71 -0.47 -3.73
CA LYS A 18 21.37 0.09 -4.91
C LYS A 18 22.43 -0.87 -5.48
N ARG A 19 23.37 -1.34 -4.65
CA ARG A 19 24.39 -2.30 -5.09
C ARG A 19 23.77 -3.59 -5.66
N SER A 20 22.74 -4.10 -4.98
CA SER A 20 22.04 -5.31 -5.46
C SER A 20 21.30 -5.07 -6.77
N SER A 21 20.73 -3.89 -7.01
CA SER A 21 20.10 -3.55 -8.30
C SER A 21 21.10 -3.55 -9.46
N GLU A 22 22.31 -3.03 -9.25
CA GLU A 22 23.37 -3.02 -10.26
C GLU A 22 23.86 -4.46 -10.60
N THR A 23 24.02 -5.30 -9.58
CA THR A 23 24.42 -6.70 -9.76
C THR A 23 23.34 -7.50 -10.46
N LEU A 24 22.09 -7.33 -10.02
CA LEU A 24 20.94 -8.03 -10.60
C LEU A 24 20.71 -7.60 -12.05
N SER A 25 20.88 -6.30 -12.36
CA SER A 25 20.76 -5.80 -13.74
C SER A 25 21.75 -6.47 -14.68
N ARG A 26 23.02 -6.57 -14.29
CA ARG A 26 24.04 -7.28 -15.08
C ARG A 26 23.68 -8.75 -15.28
N TRP A 27 23.26 -9.40 -14.21
CA TRP A 27 22.87 -10.80 -14.26
C TRP A 27 21.69 -11.03 -15.23
N PHE A 28 20.63 -10.23 -15.22
CA PHE A 28 19.52 -10.33 -16.17
C PHE A 28 19.98 -10.08 -17.62
N GLN A 29 20.87 -9.12 -17.85
CA GLN A 29 21.43 -8.82 -19.18
C GLN A 29 22.23 -10.01 -19.73
N GLU A 30 23.02 -10.69 -18.88
CA GLU A 30 23.74 -11.93 -19.21
C GLU A 30 22.77 -13.08 -19.56
N GLN A 31 21.59 -13.10 -18.96
CA GLN A 31 20.51 -14.06 -19.32
C GLN A 31 19.72 -13.63 -20.58
N GLY A 32 20.12 -12.55 -21.25
CA GLY A 32 19.50 -12.07 -22.48
C GLY A 32 18.24 -11.22 -22.31
N TRP A 33 17.96 -10.71 -21.09
CA TRP A 33 16.82 -9.85 -20.80
C TRP A 33 17.11 -8.38 -21.08
N GLU A 34 16.08 -7.62 -21.48
CA GLU A 34 16.09 -6.17 -21.42
C GLU A 34 15.75 -5.72 -19.99
N VAL A 35 16.54 -4.80 -19.43
CA VAL A 35 16.42 -4.40 -18.03
C VAL A 35 16.20 -2.90 -17.94
N CYS A 36 15.14 -2.50 -17.23
CA CYS A 36 14.91 -1.12 -16.80
C CYS A 36 15.14 -1.01 -15.30
N VAL A 37 15.97 -0.06 -14.88
CA VAL A 37 16.30 0.17 -13.47
C VAL A 37 15.89 1.58 -13.10
N ALA A 38 15.17 1.75 -12.01
CA ALA A 38 14.81 3.05 -11.46
C ALA A 38 14.89 3.06 -9.93
N PRO A 39 15.28 4.19 -9.33
CA PRO A 39 15.09 4.39 -7.91
C PRO A 39 13.59 4.40 -7.62
N ASN A 40 13.18 3.68 -6.60
CA ASN A 40 11.81 3.76 -6.12
C ASN A 40 11.75 4.85 -5.07
N TRP A 41 11.24 5.99 -5.47
CA TRP A 41 10.94 7.09 -4.58
C TRP A 41 9.81 6.65 -3.63
N GLY A 42 10.16 5.88 -2.60
CA GLY A 42 9.31 5.70 -1.42
C GLY A 42 9.21 7.01 -0.63
N GLY A 43 9.71 8.09 -1.22
CA GLY A 43 9.61 9.43 -0.70
C GLY A 43 8.18 9.93 -0.80
N VAL A 44 7.79 10.67 0.20
CA VAL A 44 6.56 11.44 0.29
C VAL A 44 6.33 12.12 -1.07
N LEU A 45 5.34 11.65 -1.84
CA LEU A 45 4.70 12.48 -2.85
C LEU A 45 4.16 13.66 -2.04
N GLY A 46 4.88 14.79 -2.04
CA GLY A 46 4.70 15.88 -1.08
C GLY A 46 3.22 16.22 -0.86
N TYR A 47 2.90 16.69 0.33
CA TYR A 47 1.59 17.25 0.62
C TYR A 47 1.26 18.32 -0.41
N ALA A 48 0.27 18.06 -1.27
CA ALA A 48 -0.23 19.06 -2.19
C ALA A 48 -0.85 20.17 -1.34
N LYS A 49 -0.26 21.39 -1.41
CA LYS A 49 -0.91 22.55 -0.79
C LYS A 49 -2.20 22.83 -1.55
N LEU A 50 -3.30 23.04 -0.82
CA LEU A 50 -4.65 23.28 -1.37
C LEU A 50 -4.74 24.51 -2.29
N ASP A 51 -3.81 25.44 -2.17
CA ASP A 51 -3.73 26.64 -3.01
C ASP A 51 -3.05 26.41 -4.36
N SER A 52 -2.48 25.22 -4.58
CA SER A 52 -1.89 24.88 -5.86
C SER A 52 -2.98 24.39 -6.80
N PRO A 53 -3.10 24.93 -8.03
CA PRO A 53 -4.02 24.39 -9.00
C PRO A 53 -3.62 22.95 -9.30
N VAL A 54 -4.46 22.01 -8.83
CA VAL A 54 -4.47 20.61 -9.19
C VAL A 54 -3.11 19.91 -9.21
N CYS A 55 -2.73 19.28 -8.11
CA CYS A 55 -1.78 18.19 -8.16
C CYS A 55 -2.53 16.90 -8.57
N LEU A 56 -3.07 16.86 -9.78
CA LEU A 56 -3.52 15.65 -10.42
C LEU A 56 -2.28 14.80 -10.70
N THR A 57 -1.86 14.02 -9.74
CA THR A 57 -1.04 12.85 -10.02
C THR A 57 -1.96 11.90 -10.78
N LYS A 58 -1.95 11.97 -12.11
CA LYS A 58 -2.69 10.98 -12.91
C LYS A 58 -2.13 9.63 -12.53
N VAL A 59 -2.97 8.78 -11.96
CA VAL A 59 -2.62 7.42 -11.51
C VAL A 59 -1.83 6.67 -12.58
N ASP A 60 -2.16 6.87 -13.86
CA ASP A 60 -1.52 6.20 -15.00
C ASP A 60 -0.11 6.72 -15.35
N SER A 61 0.33 7.84 -14.80
CA SER A 61 1.60 8.49 -15.16
C SER A 61 2.72 8.29 -14.14
N LEU A 62 2.52 7.49 -13.09
CA LEU A 62 3.48 7.31 -12.01
C LEU A 62 4.59 6.32 -12.31
N ALA A 63 4.43 5.46 -13.33
CA ALA A 63 5.44 4.48 -13.68
C ALA A 63 6.74 5.16 -14.17
N PRO A 64 7.93 4.72 -13.72
CA PRO A 64 9.18 5.27 -14.20
C PRO A 64 9.35 5.04 -15.70
N ALA A 65 10.18 5.89 -16.35
CA ALA A 65 10.47 5.76 -17.77
C ALA A 65 10.96 4.36 -18.14
N GLY A 66 10.38 3.80 -19.17
CA GLY A 66 10.70 2.45 -19.64
C GLY A 66 9.93 1.33 -18.94
N PHE A 67 9.15 1.62 -17.89
CA PHE A 67 8.26 0.63 -17.28
C PHE A 67 6.91 0.61 -18.00
N ASP A 68 6.66 -0.42 -18.75
CA ASP A 68 5.47 -0.58 -19.59
C ASP A 68 4.88 -1.99 -19.46
N GLU A 69 3.69 -2.19 -20.04
CA GLU A 69 2.93 -3.44 -19.99
C GLU A 69 3.62 -4.64 -20.66
N ASN A 70 4.72 -4.44 -21.40
CA ASN A 70 5.50 -5.55 -21.99
C ASN A 70 6.46 -6.18 -20.98
N MET A 71 6.61 -5.58 -19.78
CA MET A 71 7.42 -6.19 -18.73
C MET A 71 6.78 -7.46 -18.20
N LYS A 72 7.59 -8.51 -18.05
CA LYS A 72 7.15 -9.77 -17.48
C LYS A 72 6.89 -9.66 -15.99
N PHE A 73 7.76 -8.92 -15.28
CA PHE A 73 7.64 -8.60 -13.85
C PHE A 73 8.63 -7.49 -13.47
N ALA A 74 8.51 -6.99 -12.27
CA ALA A 74 9.48 -6.08 -11.67
C ALA A 74 9.99 -6.63 -10.33
N VAL A 75 11.31 -6.55 -10.12
CA VAL A 75 11.94 -6.85 -8.82
C VAL A 75 11.98 -5.58 -8.00
N VAL A 76 11.45 -5.63 -6.77
CA VAL A 76 11.41 -4.51 -5.85
C VAL A 76 12.35 -4.77 -4.68
N LEU A 77 13.45 -4.00 -4.61
CA LEU A 77 14.50 -4.14 -3.59
C LEU A 77 14.28 -3.12 -2.46
N GLY A 78 13.67 -3.56 -1.36
CA GLY A 78 13.35 -2.66 -0.23
C GLY A 78 12.59 -3.37 0.88
N GLY A 79 11.83 -2.62 1.66
CA GLY A 79 10.86 -3.12 2.64
C GLY A 79 9.43 -2.90 2.16
N ASP A 80 8.44 -3.16 3.03
CA ASP A 80 7.02 -3.02 2.69
C ASP A 80 6.68 -1.63 2.14
N GLY A 81 7.21 -0.54 2.72
CA GLY A 81 6.99 0.81 2.19
C GLY A 81 7.49 1.02 0.76
N THR A 82 8.57 0.32 0.35
CA THR A 82 9.07 0.33 -1.03
C THR A 82 8.13 -0.43 -1.96
N VAL A 83 7.54 -1.53 -1.45
CA VAL A 83 6.54 -2.32 -2.20
C VAL A 83 5.26 -1.52 -2.38
N LEU A 84 4.79 -0.78 -1.37
CA LEU A 84 3.62 0.10 -1.47
C LEU A 84 3.80 1.15 -2.58
N ALA A 85 4.97 1.80 -2.63
CA ALA A 85 5.27 2.77 -3.67
C ALA A 85 5.34 2.13 -5.07
N ALA A 86 5.96 0.94 -5.20
CA ALA A 86 6.02 0.19 -6.44
C ALA A 86 4.63 -0.26 -6.91
N ALA A 87 3.79 -0.75 -6.01
CA ALA A 87 2.42 -1.15 -6.29
C ALA A 87 1.61 0.00 -6.91
N ARG A 88 1.68 1.18 -6.31
CA ARG A 88 1.01 2.39 -6.82
C ARG A 88 1.46 2.77 -8.23
N GLN A 89 2.75 2.59 -8.54
CA GLN A 89 3.33 2.94 -9.83
C GLN A 89 3.03 1.91 -10.92
N LEU A 90 3.02 0.62 -10.57
CA LEU A 90 3.04 -0.46 -11.54
C LEU A 90 1.72 -1.23 -11.67
N ALA A 91 0.80 -1.11 -10.70
CA ALA A 91 -0.51 -1.75 -10.80
C ALA A 91 -1.31 -1.30 -12.04
N PRO A 92 -1.31 -0.01 -12.45
CA PRO A 92 -1.99 0.41 -13.68
C PRO A 92 -1.41 -0.20 -14.97
N LYS A 93 -0.17 -0.68 -14.92
CA LYS A 93 0.50 -1.38 -16.03
C LYS A 93 0.36 -2.90 -15.96
N GLY A 94 -0.26 -3.43 -14.89
CA GLY A 94 -0.42 -4.87 -14.69
C GLY A 94 0.90 -5.62 -14.51
N ILE A 95 1.96 -4.95 -14.05
CA ILE A 95 3.30 -5.55 -13.87
C ILE A 95 3.37 -6.27 -12.53
N PRO A 96 3.57 -7.60 -12.48
CA PRO A 96 3.73 -8.34 -11.23
C PRO A 96 5.00 -7.95 -10.48
N LEU A 97 4.98 -7.99 -9.15
CA LEU A 97 6.06 -7.57 -8.27
C LEU A 97 6.71 -8.74 -7.55
N LEU A 98 8.01 -8.96 -7.74
CA LEU A 98 8.85 -9.80 -6.88
C LEU A 98 9.50 -8.93 -5.82
N ALA A 99 8.95 -8.94 -4.61
CA ALA A 99 9.38 -8.08 -3.52
C ALA A 99 10.49 -8.74 -2.68
N VAL A 100 11.69 -8.15 -2.66
CA VAL A 100 12.88 -8.66 -1.97
C VAL A 100 13.27 -7.71 -0.84
N ASN A 101 13.32 -8.23 0.36
CA ASN A 101 13.60 -7.44 1.56
C ASN A 101 15.11 -7.15 1.72
N THR A 102 15.41 -5.92 2.05
CA THR A 102 16.77 -5.43 2.36
C THR A 102 17.05 -5.28 3.86
N GLY A 103 16.14 -5.75 4.71
CA GLY A 103 16.21 -5.68 6.16
C GLY A 103 15.36 -6.77 6.81
N HIS A 104 14.42 -6.42 7.69
CA HIS A 104 13.51 -7.37 8.32
C HIS A 104 12.35 -7.73 7.41
N LEU A 105 12.02 -9.02 7.27
CA LEU A 105 10.90 -9.51 6.44
C LEU A 105 9.59 -8.80 6.81
N GLY A 106 8.90 -8.27 5.80
CA GLY A 106 7.60 -7.63 5.93
C GLY A 106 6.43 -8.58 5.67
N PHE A 107 5.23 -8.03 5.57
CA PHE A 107 4.04 -8.75 5.13
C PHE A 107 3.93 -8.83 3.60
N LEU A 108 4.57 -7.90 2.88
CA LEU A 108 4.51 -7.81 1.42
C LEU A 108 5.72 -8.44 0.73
N THR A 109 6.86 -8.49 1.41
CA THR A 109 8.09 -9.03 0.83
C THR A 109 8.09 -10.57 0.83
N GLU A 110 8.73 -11.17 -0.18
CA GLU A 110 8.76 -12.61 -0.42
C GLU A 110 10.01 -13.27 0.14
N THR A 111 11.17 -12.62 -0.05
CA THR A 111 12.48 -13.19 0.28
C THR A 111 13.46 -12.12 0.70
N TYR A 112 14.69 -12.51 1.04
CA TYR A 112 15.80 -11.64 1.41
C TYR A 112 16.81 -11.50 0.28
N LEU A 113 17.68 -10.47 0.35
CA LEU A 113 18.78 -10.27 -0.61
C LEU A 113 19.72 -11.48 -0.74
N THR A 114 19.87 -12.27 0.32
CA THR A 114 20.69 -13.50 0.31
C THR A 114 20.19 -14.56 -0.67
N HIS A 115 18.90 -14.53 -1.01
CA HIS A 115 18.25 -15.47 -1.94
C HIS A 115 17.78 -14.78 -3.24
N LEU A 116 18.31 -13.59 -3.54
CA LEU A 116 17.87 -12.76 -4.66
C LEU A 116 18.02 -13.48 -6.02
N GLU A 117 19.17 -14.12 -6.25
CA GLU A 117 19.43 -14.81 -7.51
C GLU A 117 18.55 -16.05 -7.69
N GLU A 118 18.32 -16.82 -6.63
CA GLU A 118 17.42 -17.98 -6.65
C GLU A 118 15.98 -17.54 -6.97
N ALA A 119 15.54 -16.45 -6.32
CA ALA A 119 14.23 -15.88 -6.56
C ALA A 119 14.06 -15.36 -8.00
N ALA A 120 15.09 -14.72 -8.55
CA ALA A 120 15.09 -14.24 -9.92
C ALA A 120 15.06 -15.41 -10.92
N LYS A 121 15.81 -16.49 -10.67
CA LYS A 121 15.78 -17.73 -11.49
C LYS A 121 14.38 -18.35 -11.50
N ALA A 122 13.76 -18.51 -10.35
CA ALA A 122 12.40 -19.04 -10.24
C ALA A 122 11.38 -18.15 -10.98
N ALA A 123 11.52 -16.82 -10.86
CA ALA A 123 10.66 -15.88 -11.57
C ALA A 123 10.81 -15.97 -13.10
N ILE A 124 12.04 -16.13 -13.62
CA ILE A 124 12.30 -16.35 -15.06
C ILE A 124 11.69 -17.68 -15.53
N ALA A 125 11.80 -18.73 -14.72
CA ALA A 125 11.25 -20.05 -15.03
C ALA A 125 9.72 -20.10 -14.96
N GLY A 126 9.06 -19.06 -14.41
CA GLY A 126 7.62 -19.06 -14.17
C GLY A 126 7.19 -19.92 -12.97
N GLU A 127 8.13 -20.28 -12.11
CA GLU A 127 7.92 -21.12 -10.92
C GLU A 127 7.43 -20.27 -9.75
N TYR A 128 6.24 -19.69 -9.90
CA TYR A 128 5.64 -18.83 -8.87
C TYR A 128 4.11 -18.83 -8.94
N ILE A 129 3.50 -18.31 -7.91
CA ILE A 129 2.06 -18.06 -7.79
C ILE A 129 1.85 -16.55 -7.73
N LEU A 130 0.80 -16.04 -8.38
CA LEU A 130 0.38 -14.66 -8.22
C LEU A 130 -0.58 -14.52 -7.04
N ASP A 131 -0.17 -13.71 -6.07
CA ASP A 131 -0.95 -13.31 -4.91
C ASP A 131 -1.57 -11.93 -5.19
N ARG A 132 -2.81 -11.96 -5.70
CA ARG A 132 -3.52 -10.76 -6.15
C ARG A 132 -4.08 -9.96 -4.98
N ARG A 133 -3.71 -8.69 -4.90
CA ARG A 133 -4.11 -7.76 -3.85
C ARG A 133 -4.98 -6.65 -4.42
N SER A 134 -6.17 -6.47 -3.84
CA SER A 134 -7.03 -5.32 -4.14
C SER A 134 -6.38 -4.03 -3.68
N MET A 135 -6.73 -2.94 -4.35
CA MET A 135 -6.27 -1.59 -4.01
C MET A 135 -7.47 -0.66 -3.84
N LEU A 136 -7.26 0.45 -3.15
CA LEU A 136 -8.19 1.57 -3.11
C LEU A 136 -7.84 2.59 -4.20
N LEU A 137 -8.86 3.17 -4.80
CA LEU A 137 -8.79 4.43 -5.53
C LEU A 137 -9.38 5.51 -4.62
N VAL A 138 -8.54 6.46 -4.22
CA VAL A 138 -8.89 7.55 -3.32
C VAL A 138 -8.91 8.85 -4.12
N GLN A 139 -10.02 9.55 -4.07
CA GLN A 139 -10.26 10.78 -4.84
C GLN A 139 -10.76 11.89 -3.91
N ALA A 140 -10.25 13.09 -4.08
CA ALA A 140 -10.75 14.28 -3.38
C ALA A 140 -11.36 15.26 -4.39
N TYR A 141 -12.58 15.70 -4.10
CA TYR A 141 -13.38 16.61 -4.93
C TYR A 141 -13.63 17.91 -4.20
N ARG A 142 -13.65 19.01 -4.95
CA ARG A 142 -14.20 20.31 -4.52
C ARG A 142 -15.38 20.66 -5.44
N GLY A 143 -16.58 20.59 -4.90
CA GLY A 143 -17.79 20.55 -5.74
C GLY A 143 -17.73 19.36 -6.70
N ASN A 144 -17.84 19.63 -8.00
CA ASN A 144 -17.75 18.58 -9.03
C ASN A 144 -16.34 18.41 -9.62
N GLU A 145 -15.35 19.13 -9.14
CA GLU A 145 -13.99 19.11 -9.68
C GLU A 145 -13.10 18.12 -8.90
N LEU A 146 -12.55 17.14 -9.62
CA LEU A 146 -11.55 16.23 -9.07
C LEU A 146 -10.24 17.00 -8.81
N ARG A 147 -9.83 17.09 -7.54
CA ARG A 147 -8.65 17.85 -7.10
C ARG A 147 -7.44 16.97 -6.85
N TRP A 148 -7.65 15.74 -6.45
CA TRP A 148 -6.58 14.81 -6.14
C TRP A 148 -7.04 13.38 -6.30
N GLU A 149 -6.15 12.52 -6.77
CA GLU A 149 -6.41 11.10 -6.98
C GLU A 149 -5.16 10.27 -6.70
N VAL A 150 -5.32 9.14 -6.02
CA VAL A 150 -4.20 8.22 -5.72
C VAL A 150 -4.70 6.79 -5.56
N LEU A 151 -3.82 5.82 -5.88
CA LEU A 151 -4.00 4.41 -5.50
C LEU A 151 -3.37 4.15 -4.11
N SER A 152 -3.98 3.26 -3.35
CA SER A 152 -3.46 2.78 -2.08
C SER A 152 -3.58 1.27 -1.99
N LEU A 153 -2.51 0.60 -1.56
CA LEU A 153 -2.51 -0.85 -1.36
C LEU A 153 -2.97 -1.22 0.06
N ASN A 154 -2.57 -0.45 1.06
CA ASN A 154 -2.97 -0.67 2.44
C ASN A 154 -4.23 0.10 2.82
N GLU A 155 -4.09 1.42 3.01
CA GLU A 155 -5.16 2.24 3.54
C GLU A 155 -5.07 3.71 3.10
N MET A 156 -6.22 4.40 3.17
CA MET A 156 -6.27 5.84 3.28
C MET A 156 -6.59 6.25 4.71
N VAL A 157 -6.02 7.36 5.13
CA VAL A 157 -6.24 7.98 6.45
C VAL A 157 -6.67 9.42 6.24
N LEU A 158 -7.82 9.79 6.78
CA LEU A 158 -8.24 11.18 6.92
C LEU A 158 -8.10 11.58 8.38
N HIS A 159 -7.25 12.54 8.69
CA HIS A 159 -6.88 12.88 10.06
C HIS A 159 -6.92 14.39 10.29
N ARG A 160 -7.28 14.79 11.49
CA ARG A 160 -7.16 16.19 11.91
C ARG A 160 -5.69 16.63 11.99
N GLU A 161 -5.45 17.92 11.86
CA GLU A 161 -4.13 18.47 12.17
C GLU A 161 -3.84 18.42 13.68
N PRO A 162 -2.56 18.32 14.06
CA PRO A 162 -2.16 18.47 15.46
C PRO A 162 -2.68 19.78 16.04
N LEU A 163 -3.08 19.77 17.32
CA LEU A 163 -3.56 20.94 18.09
C LEU A 163 -4.94 21.48 17.65
N THR A 164 -5.68 20.78 16.81
CA THR A 164 -7.08 21.09 16.51
C THR A 164 -8.03 20.31 17.42
N SER A 165 -9.27 20.78 17.55
CA SER A 165 -10.32 20.06 18.26
C SER A 165 -10.74 18.80 17.50
N MET A 166 -11.45 17.89 18.17
CA MET A 166 -12.07 16.71 17.59
C MET A 166 -12.85 17.05 16.32
N CYS A 167 -12.81 16.14 15.37
CA CYS A 167 -13.51 16.26 14.09
C CYS A 167 -14.77 15.42 14.04
N HIS A 168 -15.73 15.88 13.26
CA HIS A 168 -16.88 15.11 12.81
C HIS A 168 -16.74 14.80 11.34
N PHE A 169 -17.11 13.58 10.98
CA PHE A 169 -17.06 13.07 9.62
C PHE A 169 -18.44 12.50 9.29
N GLU A 170 -19.04 12.96 8.21
CA GLU A 170 -20.20 12.30 7.64
C GLU A 170 -19.72 11.24 6.64
N VAL A 171 -20.02 9.97 6.90
CA VAL A 171 -19.58 8.83 6.09
C VAL A 171 -20.79 8.13 5.50
N THR A 172 -20.86 8.05 4.18
CA THR A 172 -21.86 7.28 3.44
C THR A 172 -21.21 6.06 2.82
N ILE A 173 -21.78 4.89 3.01
CA ILE A 173 -21.36 3.62 2.42
C ILE A 173 -22.46 3.11 1.51
N GLY A 174 -22.18 3.00 0.20
CA GLY A 174 -23.18 2.63 -0.80
C GLY A 174 -24.40 3.56 -0.79
N GLU A 175 -25.59 2.98 -0.80
CA GLU A 175 -26.87 3.71 -0.77
C GLU A 175 -27.42 3.87 0.65
N HIS A 176 -26.61 3.61 1.69
CA HIS A 176 -27.06 3.70 3.09
C HIS A 176 -27.09 5.14 3.60
N SER A 177 -27.86 5.36 4.65
CA SER A 177 -27.90 6.66 5.34
C SER A 177 -26.52 7.01 5.92
N PRO A 178 -26.14 8.30 5.91
CA PRO A 178 -24.87 8.74 6.45
C PRO A 178 -24.68 8.38 7.91
N LEU A 179 -23.44 8.04 8.26
CA LEU A 179 -22.98 7.81 9.62
C LEU A 179 -22.22 9.06 10.10
N ASP A 180 -22.59 9.60 11.26
CA ASP A 180 -21.82 10.66 11.93
C ASP A 180 -20.74 10.02 12.82
N VAL A 181 -19.48 10.30 12.53
CA VAL A 181 -18.31 9.75 13.23
C VAL A 181 -17.53 10.89 13.88
N ALA A 182 -17.57 10.97 15.19
CA ALA A 182 -16.76 11.91 15.99
C ALA A 182 -15.46 11.22 16.42
N ALA A 183 -14.32 11.63 15.85
CA ALA A 183 -13.03 10.99 16.05
C ALA A 183 -11.86 11.94 15.71
N ASP A 184 -10.63 11.52 16.03
CA ASP A 184 -9.41 12.20 15.59
C ASP A 184 -9.13 11.97 14.09
N GLY A 185 -9.68 10.92 13.52
CA GLY A 185 -9.57 10.59 12.12
C GLY A 185 -10.31 9.32 11.75
N ILE A 186 -10.25 8.98 10.48
CA ILE A 186 -10.86 7.76 9.89
C ILE A 186 -9.82 7.06 9.04
N ILE A 187 -9.76 5.74 9.15
CA ILE A 187 -9.01 4.86 8.26
C ILE A 187 -10.00 4.06 7.41
N LEU A 188 -9.79 4.02 6.11
CA LEU A 188 -10.40 3.05 5.22
C LEU A 188 -9.31 2.16 4.64
N ALA A 189 -9.37 0.86 4.92
CA ALA A 189 -8.30 -0.07 4.61
C ALA A 189 -8.77 -1.28 3.81
N THR A 190 -7.87 -1.77 2.94
CA THR A 190 -7.98 -3.06 2.27
C THR A 190 -7.68 -4.20 3.25
N PRO A 191 -7.94 -5.46 2.89
CA PRO A 191 -7.47 -6.61 3.67
C PRO A 191 -5.94 -6.64 3.82
N THR A 192 -5.18 -6.18 2.82
CA THR A 192 -3.72 -6.04 2.91
C THR A 192 -3.32 -5.06 4.02
N GLY A 193 -3.99 -3.91 4.09
CA GLY A 193 -3.78 -2.88 5.11
C GLY A 193 -4.24 -3.27 6.51
N SER A 194 -5.02 -4.36 6.65
CA SER A 194 -5.49 -4.81 7.97
C SER A 194 -4.37 -5.17 8.95
N THR A 195 -3.16 -5.39 8.45
CA THR A 195 -1.95 -5.66 9.26
C THR A 195 -1.03 -4.44 9.40
N ALA A 196 -1.45 -3.28 8.87
CA ALA A 196 -0.72 -2.01 8.91
C ALA A 196 -1.32 -1.04 9.97
N TYR A 197 -1.59 0.22 9.61
CA TYR A 197 -2.10 1.20 10.56
C TYR A 197 -3.50 0.87 11.08
N ALA A 198 -4.33 0.23 10.26
CA ALA A 198 -5.64 -0.28 10.66
C ALA A 198 -5.57 -1.19 11.90
N LEU A 199 -4.55 -2.07 11.98
CA LEU A 199 -4.32 -2.93 13.15
C LEU A 199 -4.02 -2.11 14.40
N SER A 200 -3.14 -1.10 14.29
CA SER A 200 -2.77 -0.23 15.40
C SER A 200 -3.96 0.60 15.90
N ALA A 201 -4.91 0.91 15.02
CA ALA A 201 -6.14 1.60 15.36
C ALA A 201 -7.26 0.68 15.91
N GLY A 202 -6.97 -0.61 16.12
CA GLY A 202 -7.92 -1.58 16.68
C GLY A 202 -8.84 -2.25 15.66
N GLY A 203 -8.53 -2.16 14.37
CA GLY A 203 -9.23 -2.89 13.31
C GLY A 203 -8.95 -4.40 13.35
N PRO A 204 -9.84 -5.24 12.83
CA PRO A 204 -9.64 -6.67 12.74
C PRO A 204 -8.57 -7.04 11.70
N VAL A 205 -7.85 -8.13 11.95
CA VAL A 205 -6.99 -8.75 10.93
C VAL A 205 -7.86 -9.46 9.91
N ILE A 206 -7.68 -9.15 8.63
CA ILE A 206 -8.45 -9.69 7.52
C ILE A 206 -7.51 -10.43 6.57
N THR A 207 -7.90 -11.66 6.15
CA THR A 207 -7.10 -12.39 5.16
C THR A 207 -7.14 -11.66 3.81
N PRO A 208 -6.01 -11.55 3.09
CA PRO A 208 -5.95 -10.77 1.85
C PRO A 208 -6.89 -11.22 0.72
N SER A 209 -7.39 -12.44 0.80
CA SER A 209 -8.29 -13.03 -0.20
C SER A 209 -9.76 -12.61 -0.06
N LEU A 210 -10.14 -11.94 1.03
CA LEU A 210 -11.53 -11.53 1.25
C LEU A 210 -11.85 -10.24 0.48
N PRO A 211 -12.98 -10.19 -0.27
CA PRO A 211 -13.39 -9.00 -1.02
C PRO A 211 -14.15 -8.01 -0.10
N VAL A 212 -13.44 -7.41 0.84
CA VAL A 212 -14.02 -6.49 1.82
C VAL A 212 -13.14 -5.26 2.00
N LEU A 213 -13.72 -4.21 2.56
CA LEU A 213 -13.04 -3.04 3.12
C LEU A 213 -13.35 -2.93 4.60
N GLN A 214 -12.53 -2.19 5.32
CA GLN A 214 -12.79 -1.88 6.72
C GLN A 214 -12.68 -0.37 6.96
N LEU A 215 -13.65 0.19 7.68
CA LEU A 215 -13.68 1.55 8.18
C LEU A 215 -13.36 1.55 9.68
N ILE A 216 -12.30 2.24 10.08
CA ILE A 216 -11.86 2.30 11.48
C ILE A 216 -11.76 3.75 11.91
N PRO A 217 -12.56 4.18 12.91
CA PRO A 217 -12.37 5.49 13.52
C PRO A 217 -11.14 5.50 14.43
N ILE A 218 -10.34 6.57 14.37
CA ILE A 218 -9.15 6.78 15.20
C ILE A 218 -9.57 7.54 16.44
N CYS A 219 -9.35 6.98 17.63
CA CYS A 219 -9.69 7.57 18.92
C CYS A 219 -11.13 8.12 18.95
N PRO A 220 -12.16 7.32 18.63
CA PRO A 220 -13.54 7.82 18.60
C PRO A 220 -14.03 8.24 19.98
N HIS A 221 -14.83 9.30 20.02
CA HIS A 221 -15.46 9.77 21.26
C HIS A 221 -16.64 8.90 21.71
N SER A 222 -17.28 8.20 20.78
CA SER A 222 -18.35 7.26 21.11
C SER A 222 -17.77 5.89 21.40
N MET A 223 -18.07 5.34 22.56
CA MET A 223 -17.70 3.95 22.91
C MET A 223 -18.39 2.91 22.02
N ALA A 224 -19.46 3.27 21.33
CA ALA A 224 -20.15 2.40 20.38
C ALA A 224 -19.47 2.36 19.00
N SER A 225 -18.67 3.37 18.65
CA SER A 225 -17.97 3.41 17.38
C SER A 225 -16.87 2.35 17.34
N ARG A 226 -17.07 1.36 16.47
CA ARG A 226 -16.15 0.24 16.25
C ARG A 226 -15.80 0.16 14.78
N ALA A 227 -14.74 -0.59 14.48
CA ALA A 227 -14.39 -0.92 13.09
C ALA A 227 -15.57 -1.63 12.41
N LEU A 228 -15.92 -1.17 11.21
CA LEU A 228 -16.92 -1.78 10.34
C LEU A 228 -16.21 -2.51 9.21
N VAL A 229 -16.70 -3.68 8.85
CA VAL A 229 -16.24 -4.45 7.69
C VAL A 229 -17.43 -4.63 6.75
N PHE A 230 -17.23 -4.33 5.48
CA PHE A 230 -18.28 -4.35 4.47
C PHE A 230 -17.70 -4.76 3.10
N PRO A 231 -18.54 -5.15 2.11
CA PRO A 231 -18.07 -5.55 0.78
C PRO A 231 -17.23 -4.47 0.10
N ASP A 232 -16.18 -4.86 -0.64
CA ASP A 232 -15.32 -3.94 -1.37
C ASP A 232 -15.97 -3.38 -2.67
N SER A 233 -17.19 -3.84 -2.96
CA SER A 233 -18.05 -3.29 -4.02
C SER A 233 -18.73 -1.98 -3.63
N GLU A 234 -18.78 -1.66 -2.34
CA GLU A 234 -19.41 -0.45 -1.85
C GLU A 234 -18.53 0.79 -2.10
N GLU A 235 -19.15 1.85 -2.56
CA GLU A 235 -18.55 3.17 -2.68
C GLU A 235 -18.67 3.92 -1.36
N VAL A 236 -17.58 4.54 -0.92
CA VAL A 236 -17.56 5.31 0.33
C VAL A 236 -17.35 6.79 0.02
N TRP A 237 -18.25 7.62 0.54
CA TRP A 237 -18.10 9.06 0.56
C TRP A 237 -17.87 9.57 1.97
N ILE A 238 -16.90 10.47 2.13
CA ILE A 238 -16.58 11.09 3.41
C ILE A 238 -16.58 12.61 3.22
N SER A 239 -17.41 13.30 4.02
CA SER A 239 -17.47 14.75 4.06
C SER A 239 -16.98 15.23 5.43
N PRO A 240 -16.04 16.20 5.49
CA PRO A 240 -15.73 16.90 6.74
C PRO A 240 -16.99 17.63 7.26
N ALA A 241 -17.37 17.35 8.50
CA ALA A 241 -18.46 18.07 9.18
C ALA A 241 -17.92 19.06 10.23
N SER A 242 -16.64 19.36 10.17
CA SER A 242 -15.92 20.28 11.06
C SER A 242 -15.23 21.39 10.25
N PRO A 243 -15.09 22.61 10.78
CA PRO A 243 -14.59 23.76 10.03
C PRO A 243 -13.06 23.76 9.80
N GLN A 244 -12.30 22.90 10.48
CA GLN A 244 -10.86 22.85 10.38
C GLN A 244 -10.38 21.99 9.21
N PRO A 245 -9.23 22.35 8.61
CA PRO A 245 -8.59 21.52 7.58
C PRO A 245 -8.21 20.14 8.14
N LEU A 246 -8.28 19.14 7.25
CA LEU A 246 -7.86 17.77 7.51
C LEU A 246 -6.68 17.39 6.61
N VAL A 247 -5.99 16.32 6.96
CA VAL A 247 -4.93 15.74 6.15
C VAL A 247 -5.38 14.37 5.66
N LEU A 248 -5.41 14.20 4.34
CA LEU A 248 -5.66 12.92 3.69
C LEU A 248 -4.33 12.29 3.29
N VAL A 249 -4.11 11.05 3.69
CA VAL A 249 -2.86 10.30 3.42
C VAL A 249 -3.19 8.92 2.89
N ALA A 250 -2.49 8.48 1.84
CA ALA A 250 -2.56 7.13 1.30
C ALA A 250 -1.23 6.39 1.52
N ASP A 251 -1.27 5.17 2.07
CA ASP A 251 -0.11 4.32 2.38
C ASP A 251 1.01 5.04 3.15
N GLY A 252 0.69 6.05 3.95
CA GLY A 252 1.63 6.81 4.75
C GLY A 252 2.60 7.73 4.00
N ASN A 253 2.54 7.81 2.65
CA ASN A 253 3.54 8.52 1.86
C ASN A 253 3.01 9.39 0.71
N ALA A 254 1.71 9.43 0.48
CA ALA A 254 1.09 10.34 -0.47
C ALA A 254 -0.08 11.04 0.21
N GLY A 255 -0.20 12.36 0.09
CA GLY A 255 -1.27 13.06 0.78
C GLY A 255 -1.60 14.44 0.24
N CYS A 256 -2.74 14.96 0.67
CA CYS A 256 -3.18 16.32 0.42
C CYS A 256 -3.95 16.87 1.63
N TYR A 257 -4.09 18.20 1.68
CA TYR A 257 -5.00 18.84 2.61
C TYR A 257 -6.43 18.80 2.10
N ILE A 258 -7.37 18.62 2.99
CA ILE A 258 -8.81 18.60 2.74
C ILE A 258 -9.44 19.77 3.48
N LEU A 259 -10.20 20.60 2.77
CA LEU A 259 -10.98 21.69 3.34
C LEU A 259 -12.40 21.24 3.70
N PRO A 260 -13.13 22.01 4.51
CA PRO A 260 -14.49 21.66 4.90
C PRO A 260 -15.48 21.46 3.73
N GLU A 261 -15.26 22.14 2.60
CA GLU A 261 -16.07 22.01 1.40
C GLU A 261 -15.68 20.84 0.48
N ASP A 262 -14.60 20.12 0.79
CA ASP A 262 -14.14 19.00 -0.02
C ASP A 262 -14.88 17.70 0.36
N GLN A 263 -15.00 16.81 -0.60
CA GLN A 263 -15.54 15.45 -0.40
C GLN A 263 -14.50 14.42 -0.84
N ILE A 264 -14.38 13.36 -0.07
CA ILE A 264 -13.49 12.25 -0.39
C ILE A 264 -14.32 11.07 -0.86
N ARG A 265 -14.02 10.56 -2.04
CA ARG A 265 -14.58 9.34 -2.59
C ARG A 265 -13.55 8.23 -2.51
N VAL A 266 -13.94 7.08 -2.02
CA VAL A 266 -13.07 5.90 -1.96
C VAL A 266 -13.81 4.70 -2.53
N VAL A 267 -13.19 4.03 -3.47
CA VAL A 267 -13.72 2.82 -4.09
C VAL A 267 -12.60 1.78 -4.21
N ARG A 268 -12.98 0.54 -4.43
CA ARG A 268 -12.04 -0.45 -4.93
C ARG A 268 -11.47 0.02 -6.27
N ALA A 269 -10.15 0.05 -6.39
CA ALA A 269 -9.51 0.41 -7.64
C ALA A 269 -9.82 -0.60 -8.76
N PRO A 270 -9.86 -0.16 -10.03
CA PRO A 270 -9.94 -1.07 -11.16
C PRO A 270 -8.65 -1.88 -11.36
N TYR A 271 -7.60 -1.53 -10.64
CA TYR A 271 -6.28 -2.15 -10.67
C TYR A 271 -6.07 -3.04 -9.44
N CYS A 272 -5.24 -4.07 -9.62
CA CYS A 272 -4.76 -4.92 -8.55
C CYS A 272 -3.23 -4.96 -8.58
N THR A 273 -2.62 -5.21 -7.43
CA THR A 273 -1.20 -5.54 -7.35
C THR A 273 -1.04 -7.04 -7.30
N ASP A 274 -0.37 -7.62 -8.28
CA ASP A 274 -0.01 -9.04 -8.30
C ASP A 274 1.39 -9.21 -7.67
N LEU A 275 1.45 -9.82 -6.49
CA LEU A 275 2.69 -10.16 -5.81
C LEU A 275 3.15 -11.55 -6.24
N ILE A 276 4.40 -11.68 -6.71
CA ILE A 276 5.02 -12.96 -7.02
C ILE A 276 5.36 -13.67 -5.72
N ARG A 277 4.82 -14.89 -5.54
CA ARG A 277 5.09 -15.78 -4.42
C ARG A 277 5.79 -17.04 -4.92
N LEU A 278 6.99 -17.30 -4.42
CA LEU A 278 7.78 -18.47 -4.76
C LEU A 278 7.26 -19.74 -4.07
N ARG A 279 6.47 -19.55 -3.03
CA ARG A 279 5.78 -20.60 -2.28
C ARG A 279 4.33 -20.21 -2.05
N ARG A 280 3.50 -21.18 -1.72
CA ARG A 280 2.11 -20.89 -1.35
C ARG A 280 2.07 -19.89 -0.19
N PRO A 281 1.32 -18.78 -0.32
CA PRO A 281 1.22 -17.80 0.76
C PRO A 281 0.70 -18.43 2.04
N GLU A 282 1.43 -18.26 3.13
CA GLU A 282 1.08 -18.76 4.47
C GLU A 282 0.77 -17.58 5.39
N PHE A 283 -0.32 -16.87 5.12
CA PHE A 283 -0.72 -15.67 5.85
C PHE A 283 -0.69 -15.87 7.38
N PHE A 284 -1.24 -16.97 7.87
CA PHE A 284 -1.29 -17.23 9.31
C PHE A 284 0.08 -17.53 9.92
N ARG A 285 1.02 -18.11 9.15
CA ARG A 285 2.41 -18.26 9.58
C ARG A 285 3.09 -16.91 9.74
N VAL A 286 2.99 -16.05 8.72
CA VAL A 286 3.55 -14.69 8.76
C VAL A 286 2.95 -13.89 9.93
N MET A 287 1.65 -14.00 10.16
CA MET A 287 0.97 -13.37 11.29
C MET A 287 1.52 -13.85 12.65
N ARG A 288 1.74 -15.15 12.80
CA ARG A 288 2.36 -15.71 14.01
C ARG A 288 3.79 -15.20 14.22
N GLU A 289 4.61 -15.22 13.17
CA GLU A 289 6.01 -14.79 13.23
C GLU A 289 6.14 -13.28 13.50
N LYS A 290 5.26 -12.47 12.92
CA LYS A 290 5.33 -11.01 13.02
C LYS A 290 4.62 -10.42 14.23
N LEU A 291 3.43 -10.94 14.56
CA LEU A 291 2.58 -10.40 15.62
C LEU A 291 2.62 -11.25 16.89
N GLY A 292 3.30 -12.40 16.87
CA GLY A 292 3.27 -13.33 18.01
C GLY A 292 1.89 -13.94 18.24
N TRP A 293 1.00 -13.91 17.25
CA TRP A 293 -0.38 -14.38 17.41
C TRP A 293 -0.43 -15.89 17.66
N GLY A 294 -1.13 -16.29 18.72
CA GLY A 294 -1.22 -17.70 19.11
C GLY A 294 0.03 -18.28 19.80
N LEU A 295 1.04 -17.44 20.11
CA LEU A 295 2.16 -17.86 20.96
C LEU A 295 1.76 -17.76 22.43
N THR A 296 1.86 -18.87 23.15
CA THR A 296 1.72 -18.86 24.62
C THR A 296 3.04 -18.38 25.26
N TYR A 297 2.95 -17.91 26.51
CA TYR A 297 4.14 -17.44 27.25
C TYR A 297 5.25 -18.52 27.36
N ALA A 298 4.87 -19.81 27.31
CA ALA A 298 5.78 -20.96 27.34
C ALA A 298 6.51 -21.24 26.00
N SER A 299 6.07 -20.64 24.89
CA SER A 299 6.65 -20.85 23.57
C SER A 299 7.58 -19.71 23.11
N LYS A 300 7.83 -18.71 23.94
CA LYS A 300 8.88 -17.73 23.64
C LYS A 300 10.23 -18.40 23.77
N PRO A 301 11.10 -18.38 22.74
CA PRO A 301 12.47 -18.87 22.89
C PRO A 301 13.17 -18.05 23.97
N THR A 302 13.70 -18.72 24.99
CA THR A 302 14.40 -18.16 26.17
C THR A 302 15.85 -17.82 25.83
N SER A 303 16.17 -17.30 24.67
CA SER A 303 17.51 -16.78 24.41
C SER A 303 17.48 -15.81 23.25
N VAL A 304 17.47 -14.52 23.57
CA VAL A 304 18.17 -13.55 22.75
C VAL A 304 19.61 -13.60 23.23
N GLU A 305 20.43 -14.44 22.66
CA GLU A 305 21.87 -14.20 22.66
C GLU A 305 22.09 -13.00 21.73
N LEU A 306 22.31 -11.85 22.36
CA LEU A 306 22.87 -10.68 21.70
C LEU A 306 24.36 -10.97 21.46
N PRO A 307 24.85 -10.83 20.22
CA PRO A 307 26.30 -10.73 20.00
C PRO A 307 26.84 -9.37 20.44
#